data_47a29b3cb8dba70cdd718f3acba1aab7
#
_entry.id   47a29b3cb8dba70cdd718f3acba1aab7
#
_cell.length_a   1.000
_cell.length_b   1.000
_cell.length_c   1.000
_cell.angle_alpha   90.00
_cell.angle_beta   90.00
_cell.angle_gamma   90.00
#
_symmetry.space_group_name_H-M   'P 1'
#
loop_
_entity.id
_entity.type
_entity.pdbx_description
1 polymer ?
#
loop_
_entity_poly.entity_id
_entity_poly.type
_entity_poly.pdbx_seq_one_letter_code
_entity_poly.pdbx_strand_id
1 'polypeptide(L)'
;KVAKSPSALRYRLTACGIRPISNVVDVTNYILMECGQPLHSFDLARIRGGRVIVAPAKEGEHFTTLDGKERVLKADDLTIRDNDGVVALAGVMGGLDSEITEASAGVFLESAVFRPATIRRTSRRLGLSSEASFRFERGIDQGRSRWSLDRACAMIQQLAGGEVSDRLCENEPRPFVPVQVEFRPARCAALLGVDPGSDFERHVLTGLGCEVKGDGATWTVPQPSWRPDLTREADLIEEVARYYGMDRVEPVLPPISRSLEDVLRPESQYAFWDRIKRWGAGIGLNEAINYSFVGQKDLDAFGLSKEDRIAMMNPLSEDLNVMRPTIAPGLMVALKNNLAQGASSVRLFELANVFHYDASSSTTAREVGMMGIIMSGSRYEGGWPREEAELDYLDLKGVVEDFMRFLHLDGFAVRQMEKHAYFTPAVEISAAGHALGVMGRIRPDLADRYNARGAVWMAEFNMDEVRAAYDGAGIHFKPLDIYPPVRRDITVSAPECMKVAEIIDAITAMKRPLLKEVALQDVFVPKMGDTRNLTFRLTFRHENRTLRDAEVDKERDKIAAGLVKALGVKI
;
A
#
# COMPACT_ATOMS: atom_id res chain seq x y z
N LYS A 1 25.56 12.19 -49.20
CA LYS A 1 25.51 13.52 -48.55
C LYS A 1 24.51 13.53 -47.40
N VAL A 2 24.95 13.95 -46.22
CA VAL A 2 24.05 14.14 -45.07
C VAL A 2 23.11 15.34 -45.37
N ALA A 3 21.79 15.11 -45.24
CA ALA A 3 20.75 16.06 -45.52
C ALA A 3 19.47 15.69 -44.75
N LYS A 4 18.41 16.51 -44.89
CA LYS A 4 17.09 16.18 -44.32
C LYS A 4 16.52 14.94 -44.99
N SER A 5 15.93 14.05 -44.20
CA SER A 5 15.25 12.86 -44.71
C SER A 5 14.03 13.17 -45.57
N PRO A 6 13.65 12.29 -46.49
CA PRO A 6 12.39 12.38 -47.22
C PRO A 6 11.18 12.50 -46.30
N SER A 7 10.14 13.21 -46.79
CA SER A 7 8.93 13.47 -45.99
C SER A 7 8.26 12.23 -45.42
N ALA A 8 8.24 11.14 -46.19
CA ALA A 8 7.65 9.85 -45.75
C ALA A 8 8.36 9.26 -44.52
N LEU A 9 9.71 9.27 -44.51
CA LEU A 9 10.50 8.79 -43.37
C LEU A 9 10.30 9.69 -42.15
N ARG A 10 10.36 11.01 -42.36
CA ARG A 10 10.14 11.99 -41.29
C ARG A 10 8.75 11.85 -40.67
N TYR A 11 7.72 11.70 -41.51
CA TYR A 11 6.34 11.53 -41.04
C TYR A 11 6.22 10.27 -40.16
N ARG A 12 6.76 9.12 -40.60
CA ARG A 12 6.73 7.86 -39.85
C ARG A 12 7.40 7.98 -38.50
N LEU A 13 8.61 8.57 -38.44
CA LEU A 13 9.33 8.78 -37.19
C LEU A 13 8.55 9.71 -36.25
N THR A 14 8.01 10.83 -36.78
CA THR A 14 7.21 11.75 -35.98
C THR A 14 5.95 11.09 -35.44
N ALA A 15 5.28 10.23 -36.21
CA ALA A 15 4.12 9.46 -35.75
C ALA A 15 4.48 8.47 -34.63
N CYS A 16 5.72 8.01 -34.58
CA CYS A 16 6.28 7.19 -33.50
C CYS A 16 6.86 8.00 -32.32
N GLY A 17 6.69 9.34 -32.32
CA GLY A 17 7.21 10.21 -31.27
C GLY A 17 8.72 10.54 -31.38
N ILE A 18 9.38 10.15 -32.47
CA ILE A 18 10.81 10.39 -32.70
C ILE A 18 10.99 11.66 -33.53
N ARG A 19 11.84 12.56 -33.05
CA ARG A 19 12.20 13.78 -33.76
C ARG A 19 13.18 13.48 -34.91
N PRO A 20 12.83 13.76 -36.17
CA PRO A 20 13.76 13.59 -37.32
C PRO A 20 14.93 14.58 -37.23
N ILE A 21 16.13 14.12 -37.59
CA ILE A 21 17.39 14.89 -37.52
C ILE A 21 18.03 14.97 -38.93
N SER A 22 18.51 13.84 -39.44
CA SER A 22 19.16 13.75 -40.76
C SER A 22 18.90 12.38 -41.39
N ASN A 23 19.10 12.27 -42.71
CA ASN A 23 18.88 11.03 -43.45
C ASN A 23 19.72 9.83 -42.95
N VAL A 24 20.83 10.05 -42.25
CA VAL A 24 21.62 8.98 -41.62
C VAL A 24 21.06 8.61 -40.26
N VAL A 25 20.88 9.59 -39.37
CA VAL A 25 20.36 9.36 -38.01
C VAL A 25 18.93 8.85 -38.04
N ASP A 26 18.12 9.37 -38.97
CA ASP A 26 16.72 8.93 -39.11
C ASP A 26 16.61 7.49 -39.60
N VAL A 27 17.57 6.98 -40.39
CA VAL A 27 17.61 5.57 -40.75
C VAL A 27 17.93 4.71 -39.53
N THR A 28 18.87 5.08 -38.67
CA THR A 28 19.16 4.32 -37.45
C THR A 28 17.94 4.27 -36.53
N ASN A 29 17.21 5.39 -36.37
CA ASN A 29 15.98 5.46 -35.62
C ASN A 29 14.84 4.65 -36.27
N TYR A 30 14.78 4.65 -37.60
CA TYR A 30 13.78 3.86 -38.32
C TYR A 30 13.98 2.35 -38.11
N ILE A 31 15.21 1.86 -38.24
CA ILE A 31 15.54 0.46 -37.98
C ILE A 31 15.24 0.09 -36.52
N LEU A 32 15.56 0.99 -35.59
CA LEU A 32 15.19 0.83 -34.18
C LEU A 32 13.67 0.56 -34.00
N MET A 33 12.85 1.32 -34.71
CA MET A 33 11.38 1.17 -34.63
C MET A 33 10.85 -0.01 -35.48
N GLU A 34 11.50 -0.31 -36.62
CA GLU A 34 11.10 -1.40 -37.51
C GLU A 34 11.36 -2.77 -36.90
N CYS A 35 12.49 -2.98 -36.21
CA CYS A 35 12.90 -4.31 -35.74
C CYS A 35 13.45 -4.35 -34.31
N GLY A 36 13.44 -3.25 -33.59
CA GLY A 36 13.90 -3.21 -32.20
C GLY A 36 15.42 -3.22 -31.99
N GLN A 37 16.21 -3.15 -33.08
CA GLN A 37 17.68 -3.11 -33.01
C GLN A 37 18.18 -1.68 -32.93
N PRO A 38 18.75 -1.23 -31.80
CA PRO A 38 19.42 0.07 -31.76
C PRO A 38 20.69 0.04 -32.61
N LEU A 39 20.86 1.06 -33.44
CA LEU A 39 22.05 1.30 -34.22
C LEU A 39 22.64 2.66 -33.83
N HIS A 40 23.96 2.78 -33.94
CA HIS A 40 24.62 4.06 -33.77
C HIS A 40 25.50 4.38 -35.00
N SER A 41 25.50 5.66 -35.39
CA SER A 41 26.27 6.16 -36.51
C SER A 41 27.31 7.17 -36.03
N PHE A 42 28.58 6.88 -36.34
CA PHE A 42 29.69 7.76 -36.05
C PHE A 42 30.19 8.42 -37.34
N ASP A 43 30.68 9.65 -37.25
CA ASP A 43 31.50 10.23 -38.33
C ASP A 43 32.82 9.49 -38.41
N LEU A 44 33.05 8.80 -39.54
CA LEU A 44 34.24 7.97 -39.74
C LEU A 44 35.54 8.78 -39.59
N ALA A 45 35.55 10.05 -40.03
CA ALA A 45 36.74 10.92 -39.93
C ALA A 45 37.07 11.29 -38.47
N ARG A 46 36.11 11.15 -37.57
CA ARG A 46 36.29 11.46 -36.15
C ARG A 46 36.69 10.26 -35.30
N ILE A 47 36.74 9.05 -35.89
CA ILE A 47 37.29 7.86 -35.22
C ILE A 47 38.81 7.88 -35.37
N ARG A 48 39.49 8.25 -34.33
CA ARG A 48 40.93 8.45 -34.31
C ARG A 48 41.67 7.13 -34.36
N GLY A 49 42.68 7.10 -35.21
CA GLY A 49 43.48 5.87 -35.44
C GLY A 49 42.74 4.78 -36.20
N GLY A 50 41.52 5.03 -36.74
CA GLY A 50 40.76 4.07 -37.54
C GLY A 50 40.44 2.76 -36.78
N ARG A 51 40.35 2.81 -35.47
CA ARG A 51 40.15 1.65 -34.59
C ARG A 51 39.04 1.89 -33.61
N VAL A 52 38.15 0.91 -33.47
CA VAL A 52 37.07 0.90 -32.45
C VAL A 52 37.39 -0.19 -31.43
N ILE A 53 37.34 0.18 -30.16
CA ILE A 53 37.65 -0.68 -29.02
C ILE A 53 36.45 -0.67 -28.09
N VAL A 54 35.91 -1.84 -27.78
CA VAL A 54 34.86 -2.01 -26.76
C VAL A 54 35.52 -2.43 -25.45
N ALA A 55 35.49 -1.56 -24.44
CA ALA A 55 36.15 -1.80 -23.16
C ALA A 55 35.43 -1.10 -22.00
N PRO A 56 35.62 -1.57 -20.76
CA PRO A 56 35.18 -0.83 -19.57
C PRO A 56 35.88 0.54 -19.51
N ALA A 57 35.19 1.52 -18.92
CA ALA A 57 35.77 2.82 -18.60
C ALA A 57 36.85 2.70 -17.51
N LYS A 58 37.67 3.74 -17.37
CA LYS A 58 38.52 3.90 -16.19
C LYS A 58 37.73 4.57 -15.07
N GLU A 59 38.02 4.19 -13.84
CA GLU A 59 37.37 4.84 -12.69
C GLU A 59 37.68 6.34 -12.67
N GLY A 60 36.62 7.17 -12.56
CA GLY A 60 36.74 8.63 -12.57
C GLY A 60 36.97 9.23 -13.97
N GLU A 61 36.88 8.49 -15.04
CA GLU A 61 37.07 9.01 -16.41
C GLU A 61 35.91 9.96 -16.78
N HIS A 62 36.26 11.12 -17.34
CA HIS A 62 35.30 12.12 -17.78
C HIS A 62 34.90 11.92 -19.24
N PHE A 63 33.61 12.07 -19.54
CA PHE A 63 33.07 11.91 -20.88
C PHE A 63 31.88 12.84 -21.12
N THR A 64 31.85 13.55 -22.24
CA THR A 64 30.73 14.43 -22.62
C THR A 64 29.80 13.71 -23.58
N THR A 65 28.55 13.52 -23.14
CA THR A 65 27.50 12.86 -23.91
C THR A 65 26.84 13.82 -24.90
N LEU A 66 26.08 13.29 -25.89
CA LEU A 66 25.37 14.06 -26.93
C LEU A 66 24.44 15.16 -26.41
N ASP A 67 23.98 15.06 -25.17
CA ASP A 67 23.18 16.09 -24.48
C ASP A 67 24.03 17.26 -23.93
N GLY A 68 25.33 17.27 -24.22
CA GLY A 68 26.28 18.31 -23.82
C GLY A 68 26.68 18.26 -22.34
N LYS A 69 26.31 17.21 -21.60
CA LYS A 69 26.62 17.07 -20.18
C LYS A 69 27.87 16.22 -19.97
N GLU A 70 28.73 16.70 -19.08
CA GLU A 70 29.88 15.92 -18.62
C GLU A 70 29.43 14.84 -17.62
N ARG A 71 29.96 13.62 -17.79
CA ARG A 71 29.67 12.46 -16.96
C ARG A 71 30.95 11.88 -16.39
N VAL A 72 30.91 11.49 -15.12
CA VAL A 72 32.01 10.76 -14.47
C VAL A 72 31.71 9.27 -14.56
N LEU A 73 32.57 8.54 -15.23
CA LEU A 73 32.41 7.12 -15.48
C LEU A 73 33.02 6.28 -14.35
N LYS A 74 32.55 5.04 -14.25
CA LYS A 74 33.07 4.02 -13.36
C LYS A 74 33.63 2.82 -14.15
N ALA A 75 34.47 2.05 -13.51
CA ALA A 75 35.06 0.85 -14.10
C ALA A 75 34.05 -0.19 -14.60
N ASP A 76 32.79 -0.11 -14.12
CA ASP A 76 31.68 -0.97 -14.54
C ASP A 76 30.95 -0.49 -15.80
N ASP A 77 31.19 0.74 -16.24
CA ASP A 77 30.54 1.30 -17.42
C ASP A 77 31.22 0.79 -18.68
N LEU A 78 30.46 0.18 -19.57
CA LEU A 78 30.96 -0.26 -20.86
C LEU A 78 31.02 0.93 -21.81
N THR A 79 32.13 1.08 -22.51
CA THR A 79 32.40 2.18 -23.45
C THR A 79 32.79 1.69 -24.81
N ILE A 80 32.48 2.49 -25.82
CA ILE A 80 33.08 2.40 -27.16
C ILE A 80 34.14 3.48 -27.24
N ARG A 81 35.32 3.09 -27.66
CA ARG A 81 36.52 3.92 -27.62
C ARG A 81 37.24 3.89 -28.99
N ASP A 82 37.96 4.93 -29.24
CA ASP A 82 39.01 4.96 -30.27
C ASP A 82 40.42 4.96 -29.63
N ASN A 83 41.46 5.34 -30.38
CA ASN A 83 42.80 5.41 -29.83
C ASN A 83 43.02 6.48 -28.76
N ASP A 84 42.21 7.53 -28.76
CA ASP A 84 42.39 8.70 -27.87
C ASP A 84 41.50 8.67 -26.66
N GLY A 85 40.35 7.98 -26.71
CA GLY A 85 39.44 7.93 -25.57
C GLY A 85 38.06 7.36 -25.84
N VAL A 86 37.12 7.69 -24.99
CA VAL A 86 35.71 7.27 -25.09
C VAL A 86 34.99 8.07 -26.17
N VAL A 87 34.33 7.38 -27.11
CA VAL A 87 33.49 7.98 -28.15
C VAL A 87 31.99 7.73 -27.94
N ALA A 88 31.63 6.70 -27.14
CA ALA A 88 30.25 6.48 -26.73
C ALA A 88 30.14 5.68 -25.42
N LEU A 89 29.07 5.88 -24.68
CA LEU A 89 28.60 4.94 -23.66
C LEU A 89 27.81 3.82 -24.35
N ALA A 90 28.37 2.62 -24.33
CA ALA A 90 27.85 1.47 -25.06
C ALA A 90 26.37 1.23 -24.75
N GLY A 91 25.52 1.27 -25.78
CA GLY A 91 24.09 1.04 -25.68
C GLY A 91 23.28 2.07 -24.88
N VAL A 92 23.90 3.17 -24.44
CA VAL A 92 23.23 4.24 -23.66
C VAL A 92 23.17 5.54 -24.45
N MET A 93 24.32 6.14 -24.77
CA MET A 93 24.36 7.44 -25.48
C MET A 93 25.70 7.67 -26.14
N GLY A 94 25.68 8.20 -27.35
CA GLY A 94 26.89 8.61 -28.08
C GLY A 94 27.58 9.82 -27.44
N GLY A 95 28.81 10.08 -27.89
CA GLY A 95 29.60 11.24 -27.52
C GLY A 95 29.39 12.43 -28.46
N LEU A 96 29.55 13.63 -27.93
CA LEU A 96 29.36 14.88 -28.67
C LEU A 96 30.36 15.02 -29.83
N ASP A 97 31.59 14.58 -29.63
CA ASP A 97 32.66 14.76 -30.60
C ASP A 97 32.66 13.78 -31.80
N SER A 98 31.86 12.70 -31.72
CA SER A 98 31.79 11.65 -32.76
C SER A 98 30.49 11.67 -33.58
N GLU A 99 29.65 12.67 -33.37
CA GLU A 99 28.31 12.78 -33.98
C GLU A 99 28.38 13.07 -35.50
N ILE A 100 27.37 12.56 -36.22
CA ILE A 100 27.16 12.84 -37.65
C ILE A 100 26.70 14.30 -37.81
N THR A 101 27.43 15.02 -38.69
CA THR A 101 27.13 16.41 -39.06
C THR A 101 26.87 16.56 -40.58
N GLU A 102 26.41 17.71 -41.04
CA GLU A 102 26.22 17.97 -42.48
C GLU A 102 27.55 17.87 -43.29
N ALA A 103 28.69 18.03 -42.62
CA ALA A 103 30.03 17.91 -43.20
C ALA A 103 30.55 16.47 -43.25
N SER A 104 29.89 15.53 -42.62
CA SER A 104 30.32 14.12 -42.58
C SER A 104 30.30 13.50 -43.97
N ALA A 105 31.44 13.02 -44.41
CA ALA A 105 31.64 12.34 -45.71
C ALA A 105 31.66 10.83 -45.63
N GLY A 106 32.01 10.26 -44.47
CA GLY A 106 32.02 8.84 -44.19
C GLY A 106 31.27 8.49 -42.92
N VAL A 107 30.56 7.37 -42.91
CA VAL A 107 29.80 6.87 -41.77
C VAL A 107 30.34 5.53 -41.32
N PHE A 108 30.68 5.40 -40.06
CA PHE A 108 30.87 4.10 -39.40
C PHE A 108 29.57 3.75 -38.67
N LEU A 109 28.94 2.63 -39.03
CA LEU A 109 27.70 2.17 -38.50
C LEU A 109 27.92 1.03 -37.54
N GLU A 110 27.41 1.17 -36.31
CA GLU A 110 27.46 0.14 -35.26
C GLU A 110 26.10 -0.57 -35.16
N SER A 111 26.16 -1.91 -35.16
CA SER A 111 25.06 -2.78 -34.75
C SER A 111 25.61 -3.73 -33.69
N ALA A 112 25.19 -3.56 -32.45
CA ALA A 112 25.78 -4.28 -31.33
C ALA A 112 24.71 -4.98 -30.49
N VAL A 113 25.14 -5.97 -29.71
CA VAL A 113 24.39 -6.63 -28.66
C VAL A 113 25.14 -6.44 -27.35
N PHE A 114 24.50 -5.90 -26.35
CA PHE A 114 25.11 -5.65 -25.05
C PHE A 114 24.42 -6.46 -23.96
N ARG A 115 25.17 -6.80 -22.91
CA ARG A 115 24.61 -7.48 -21.73
C ARG A 115 23.59 -6.57 -21.03
N PRO A 116 22.32 -6.98 -20.91
CA PRO A 116 21.25 -6.14 -20.36
C PRO A 116 21.56 -5.54 -18.99
N ALA A 117 22.10 -6.35 -18.06
CA ALA A 117 22.44 -5.90 -16.72
C ALA A 117 23.49 -4.78 -16.68
N THR A 118 24.47 -4.79 -17.61
CA THR A 118 25.48 -3.74 -17.71
C THR A 118 24.86 -2.42 -18.14
N ILE A 119 24.06 -2.43 -19.20
CA ILE A 119 23.39 -1.22 -19.70
C ILE A 119 22.43 -0.65 -18.66
N ARG A 120 21.63 -1.49 -18.03
CA ARG A 120 20.70 -1.07 -16.97
C ARG A 120 21.40 -0.39 -15.80
N ARG A 121 22.55 -0.90 -15.37
CA ARG A 121 23.33 -0.32 -14.27
C ARG A 121 23.86 1.06 -14.61
N THR A 122 24.51 1.20 -15.77
CA THR A 122 25.04 2.48 -16.27
C THR A 122 23.94 3.50 -16.48
N SER A 123 22.86 3.13 -17.18
CA SER A 123 21.69 3.98 -17.46
C SER A 123 21.08 4.53 -16.17
N ARG A 124 20.79 3.66 -15.20
CA ARG A 124 20.21 4.07 -13.90
C ARG A 124 21.13 4.96 -13.08
N ARG A 125 22.42 4.58 -12.98
CA ARG A 125 23.39 5.35 -12.20
C ARG A 125 23.57 6.76 -12.74
N LEU A 126 23.62 6.91 -14.06
CA LEU A 126 23.79 8.21 -14.71
C LEU A 126 22.49 8.99 -14.91
N GLY A 127 21.34 8.39 -14.61
CA GLY A 127 20.03 8.97 -14.85
C GLY A 127 19.74 9.20 -16.34
N LEU A 128 20.32 8.35 -17.22
CA LEU A 128 20.19 8.42 -18.68
C LEU A 128 19.22 7.34 -19.17
N SER A 129 18.07 7.76 -19.68
CA SER A 129 17.14 6.86 -20.36
C SER A 129 17.03 7.26 -21.82
N SER A 130 17.45 6.38 -22.72
CA SER A 130 17.33 6.54 -24.16
C SER A 130 16.52 5.39 -24.76
N GLU A 131 16.03 5.55 -25.99
CA GLU A 131 15.35 4.48 -26.74
C GLU A 131 16.25 3.25 -26.93
N ALA A 132 17.55 3.45 -27.03
CA ALA A 132 18.54 2.39 -27.11
C ALA A 132 18.70 1.68 -25.77
N SER A 133 18.96 2.42 -24.67
CA SER A 133 19.14 1.83 -23.33
C SER A 133 17.90 1.09 -22.86
N PHE A 134 16.69 1.61 -23.17
CA PHE A 134 15.42 0.96 -22.85
C PHE A 134 15.30 -0.44 -23.48
N ARG A 135 15.80 -0.63 -24.72
CA ARG A 135 15.78 -1.93 -25.40
C ARG A 135 16.90 -2.83 -24.91
N PHE A 136 18.12 -2.33 -24.87
CA PHE A 136 19.26 -3.14 -24.44
C PHE A 136 19.13 -3.66 -23.01
N GLU A 137 18.58 -2.87 -22.09
CA GLU A 137 18.40 -3.30 -20.69
C GLU A 137 17.38 -4.43 -20.51
N ARG A 138 16.54 -4.67 -21.53
CA ARG A 138 15.52 -5.74 -21.55
C ARG A 138 15.92 -6.92 -22.41
N GLY A 139 16.95 -6.76 -23.21
CA GLY A 139 17.39 -7.74 -24.21
C GLY A 139 16.82 -7.44 -25.60
N ILE A 140 17.63 -7.71 -26.60
CA ILE A 140 17.28 -7.56 -28.01
C ILE A 140 17.50 -8.88 -28.74
N ASP A 141 17.02 -8.98 -29.98
CA ASP A 141 17.24 -10.13 -30.85
C ASP A 141 18.70 -10.22 -31.30
N GLN A 142 19.44 -11.16 -30.70
CA GLN A 142 20.86 -11.37 -31.04
C GLN A 142 21.07 -11.83 -32.49
N GLY A 143 20.14 -12.59 -33.03
CA GLY A 143 20.19 -13.10 -34.41
C GLY A 143 19.92 -12.03 -35.47
N ARG A 144 19.40 -10.88 -35.12
CA ARG A 144 18.97 -9.83 -36.06
C ARG A 144 20.01 -8.73 -36.29
N SER A 145 21.05 -8.65 -35.47
CA SER A 145 22.06 -7.59 -35.51
C SER A 145 22.63 -7.37 -36.90
N ARG A 146 23.06 -8.43 -37.58
CA ARG A 146 23.60 -8.38 -38.95
C ARG A 146 22.56 -7.91 -39.97
N TRP A 147 21.37 -8.49 -39.98
CA TRP A 147 20.33 -8.10 -40.90
C TRP A 147 19.96 -6.60 -40.76
N SER A 148 19.92 -6.11 -39.53
CA SER A 148 19.61 -4.72 -39.23
C SER A 148 20.68 -3.75 -39.75
N LEU A 149 21.96 -4.16 -39.66
CA LEU A 149 23.09 -3.42 -40.24
C LEU A 149 22.98 -3.35 -41.76
N ASP A 150 22.78 -4.48 -42.42
CA ASP A 150 22.67 -4.56 -43.89
C ASP A 150 21.48 -3.74 -44.39
N ARG A 151 20.35 -3.80 -43.68
CA ARG A 151 19.13 -3.00 -43.96
C ARG A 151 19.41 -1.50 -43.85
N ALA A 152 20.10 -1.07 -42.77
CA ALA A 152 20.46 0.31 -42.57
C ALA A 152 21.43 0.82 -43.62
N CYS A 153 22.45 0.03 -44.00
CA CYS A 153 23.39 0.35 -45.06
C CYS A 153 22.67 0.58 -46.40
N ALA A 154 21.75 -0.32 -46.77
CA ALA A 154 20.98 -0.18 -48.02
C ALA A 154 20.10 1.09 -48.00
N MET A 155 19.47 1.40 -46.88
CA MET A 155 18.65 2.61 -46.74
C MET A 155 19.49 3.89 -46.76
N ILE A 156 20.67 3.90 -46.10
CA ILE A 156 21.59 5.05 -46.14
C ILE A 156 22.11 5.26 -47.56
N GLN A 157 22.50 4.21 -48.25
CA GLN A 157 22.92 4.28 -49.66
C GLN A 157 21.84 4.88 -50.56
N GLN A 158 20.59 4.44 -50.38
CA GLN A 158 19.46 4.95 -51.15
C GLN A 158 19.17 6.42 -50.86
N LEU A 159 19.25 6.88 -49.59
CA LEU A 159 18.82 8.20 -49.15
C LEU A 159 19.93 9.25 -49.13
N ALA A 160 21.16 8.83 -48.88
CA ALA A 160 22.30 9.73 -48.80
C ALA A 160 23.29 9.58 -49.97
N GLY A 161 23.16 8.52 -50.77
CA GLY A 161 24.13 8.15 -51.81
C GLY A 161 25.39 7.56 -51.17
N GLY A 162 26.44 7.36 -52.03
CA GLY A 162 27.71 6.83 -51.59
C GLY A 162 27.84 5.33 -51.82
N GLU A 163 28.95 4.76 -51.37
CA GLU A 163 29.28 3.34 -51.51
C GLU A 163 29.36 2.69 -50.14
N VAL A 164 28.81 1.49 -50.03
CA VAL A 164 28.93 0.66 -48.82
C VAL A 164 30.17 -0.20 -48.98
N SER A 165 31.03 -0.22 -47.96
CA SER A 165 32.22 -1.08 -47.94
C SER A 165 31.83 -2.56 -48.02
N ASP A 166 32.57 -3.34 -48.79
CA ASP A 166 32.46 -4.80 -48.83
C ASP A 166 33.08 -5.48 -47.60
N ARG A 167 33.79 -4.72 -46.76
CA ARG A 167 34.41 -5.20 -45.54
C ARG A 167 33.49 -4.99 -44.36
N LEU A 168 33.14 -6.09 -43.72
CA LEU A 168 32.47 -6.12 -42.44
C LEU A 168 33.49 -6.41 -41.32
N CYS A 169 33.42 -5.60 -40.23
CA CYS A 169 34.14 -5.92 -39.00
C CYS A 169 33.14 -6.55 -38.02
N GLU A 170 33.25 -7.85 -37.82
CA GLU A 170 32.37 -8.58 -36.90
C GLU A 170 33.21 -9.18 -35.77
N ASN A 171 32.75 -9.02 -34.54
CA ASN A 171 33.36 -9.63 -33.36
C ASN A 171 32.24 -10.15 -32.45
N GLU A 172 32.01 -11.45 -32.48
CA GLU A 172 31.01 -12.13 -31.67
C GLU A 172 31.71 -13.14 -30.72
N PRO A 173 32.22 -12.67 -29.57
CA PRO A 173 32.96 -13.52 -28.64
C PRO A 173 32.10 -14.59 -27.96
N ARG A 174 30.79 -14.42 -27.99
CA ARG A 174 29.79 -15.36 -27.43
C ARG A 174 28.58 -15.45 -28.36
N PRO A 175 28.62 -16.39 -29.33
CA PRO A 175 27.47 -16.62 -30.21
C PRO A 175 26.22 -16.99 -29.46
N PHE A 176 25.07 -16.62 -30.00
CA PHE A 176 23.79 -17.03 -29.46
C PHE A 176 23.63 -18.55 -29.55
N VAL A 177 23.38 -19.19 -28.41
CA VAL A 177 23.06 -20.60 -28.31
C VAL A 177 21.64 -20.73 -27.76
N PRO A 178 20.66 -21.24 -28.56
CA PRO A 178 19.29 -21.39 -28.11
C PRO A 178 19.19 -22.33 -26.91
N VAL A 179 18.50 -21.91 -25.88
CA VAL A 179 18.08 -22.81 -24.79
C VAL A 179 17.10 -23.82 -25.36
N GLN A 180 17.38 -25.11 -25.13
CA GLN A 180 16.48 -26.18 -25.55
C GLN A 180 15.43 -26.36 -24.46
N VAL A 181 14.21 -25.86 -24.68
CA VAL A 181 13.11 -25.94 -23.72
C VAL A 181 12.27 -27.19 -24.00
N GLU A 182 12.11 -28.04 -23.00
CA GLU A 182 11.17 -29.16 -23.06
C GLU A 182 9.75 -28.65 -22.86
N PHE A 183 8.81 -29.16 -23.65
CA PHE A 183 7.40 -28.88 -23.53
C PHE A 183 6.61 -30.19 -23.48
N ARG A 184 5.77 -30.34 -22.48
CA ARG A 184 4.93 -31.52 -22.25
C ARG A 184 3.45 -31.16 -22.30
N PRO A 185 2.69 -31.60 -23.31
CA PRO A 185 1.25 -31.32 -23.41
C PRO A 185 0.47 -31.71 -22.14
N ALA A 186 0.76 -32.85 -21.56
CA ALA A 186 0.10 -33.28 -20.32
C ALA A 186 0.37 -32.33 -19.12
N ARG A 187 1.56 -31.72 -19.07
CA ARG A 187 1.87 -30.71 -18.04
C ARG A 187 1.19 -29.38 -18.34
N CYS A 188 1.07 -29.02 -19.62
CA CYS A 188 0.31 -27.83 -20.03
C CYS A 188 -1.15 -27.96 -19.56
N ALA A 189 -1.81 -29.06 -19.88
CA ALA A 189 -3.17 -29.33 -19.42
C ALA A 189 -3.30 -29.32 -17.89
N ALA A 190 -2.35 -29.94 -17.17
CA ALA A 190 -2.36 -29.98 -15.71
C ALA A 190 -2.17 -28.58 -15.06
N LEU A 191 -1.33 -27.73 -15.66
CA LEU A 191 -1.07 -26.38 -15.15
C LEU A 191 -2.21 -25.41 -15.45
N LEU A 192 -2.82 -25.52 -16.64
CA LEU A 192 -3.95 -24.68 -17.05
C LEU A 192 -5.28 -25.12 -16.41
N GLY A 193 -5.37 -26.37 -15.95
CA GLY A 193 -6.63 -26.95 -15.48
C GLY A 193 -7.62 -27.30 -16.59
N VAL A 194 -7.20 -27.18 -17.85
CA VAL A 194 -7.95 -27.51 -19.06
C VAL A 194 -6.98 -28.03 -20.13
N ASP A 195 -7.42 -28.98 -20.94
CA ASP A 195 -6.63 -29.51 -22.06
C ASP A 195 -6.91 -28.71 -23.34
N PRO A 196 -5.97 -27.88 -23.84
CA PRO A 196 -6.12 -27.17 -25.10
C PRO A 196 -6.05 -28.10 -26.34
N GLY A 197 -5.43 -29.25 -26.17
CA GLY A 197 -5.12 -30.22 -27.24
C GLY A 197 -3.79 -29.97 -27.93
N SER A 198 -3.04 -31.05 -28.16
CA SER A 198 -1.66 -31.01 -28.71
C SER A 198 -1.56 -30.30 -30.07
N ASP A 199 -2.58 -30.45 -30.94
CA ASP A 199 -2.60 -29.76 -32.24
C ASP A 199 -2.70 -28.25 -32.09
N PHE A 200 -3.51 -27.77 -31.14
CA PHE A 200 -3.64 -26.37 -30.84
C PHE A 200 -2.33 -25.82 -30.24
N GLU A 201 -1.75 -26.51 -29.25
CA GLU A 201 -0.49 -26.13 -28.62
C GLU A 201 0.64 -25.98 -29.64
N ARG A 202 0.78 -26.97 -30.54
CA ARG A 202 1.74 -26.94 -31.63
C ARG A 202 1.47 -25.79 -32.59
N HIS A 203 0.21 -25.58 -32.97
CA HIS A 203 -0.18 -24.48 -33.84
C HIS A 203 0.21 -23.12 -33.27
N VAL A 204 -0.06 -22.91 -31.99
CA VAL A 204 0.29 -21.66 -31.29
C VAL A 204 1.80 -21.46 -31.28
N LEU A 205 2.58 -22.43 -30.80
CA LEU A 205 4.03 -22.30 -30.70
C LEU A 205 4.67 -22.10 -32.09
N THR A 206 4.20 -22.82 -33.10
CA THR A 206 4.70 -22.65 -34.48
C THR A 206 4.28 -21.30 -35.07
N GLY A 207 3.06 -20.85 -34.80
CA GLY A 207 2.56 -19.53 -35.22
C GLY A 207 3.35 -18.37 -34.59
N LEU A 208 3.91 -18.56 -33.40
CA LEU A 208 4.83 -17.63 -32.75
C LEU A 208 6.25 -17.70 -33.29
N GLY A 209 6.52 -18.55 -34.29
CA GLY A 209 7.83 -18.71 -34.89
C GLY A 209 8.76 -19.64 -34.12
N CYS A 210 8.26 -20.40 -33.15
CA CYS A 210 9.06 -21.41 -32.48
C CYS A 210 9.19 -22.66 -33.36
N GLU A 211 10.38 -23.25 -33.42
CA GLU A 211 10.59 -24.57 -34.01
C GLU A 211 10.17 -25.64 -32.98
N VAL A 212 9.18 -26.46 -33.29
CA VAL A 212 8.70 -27.53 -32.40
C VAL A 212 9.19 -28.87 -32.91
N LYS A 213 10.11 -29.52 -32.21
CA LYS A 213 10.69 -30.82 -32.53
C LYS A 213 10.08 -31.93 -31.70
N GLY A 214 9.79 -33.07 -32.37
CA GLY A 214 9.15 -34.23 -31.72
C GLY A 214 7.62 -34.20 -31.81
N ASP A 215 7.02 -35.37 -31.59
CA ASP A 215 5.57 -35.64 -31.72
C ASP A 215 5.03 -36.51 -30.58
N GLY A 216 5.89 -36.86 -29.64
CA GLY A 216 5.56 -37.71 -28.48
C GLY A 216 5.06 -36.91 -27.27
N ALA A 217 5.19 -37.54 -26.10
CA ALA A 217 4.79 -36.96 -24.80
C ALA A 217 5.62 -35.72 -24.39
N THR A 218 6.78 -35.53 -24.99
CA THR A 218 7.68 -34.39 -24.75
C THR A 218 8.18 -33.84 -26.07
N TRP A 219 8.08 -32.55 -26.26
CA TRP A 219 8.63 -31.83 -27.42
C TRP A 219 9.85 -31.03 -27.01
N THR A 220 10.73 -30.74 -27.95
CA THR A 220 11.86 -29.83 -27.75
C THR A 220 11.60 -28.57 -28.54
N VAL A 221 11.63 -27.43 -27.88
CA VAL A 221 11.42 -26.11 -28.48
C VAL A 221 12.66 -25.28 -28.27
N PRO A 222 13.54 -25.12 -29.29
CA PRO A 222 14.65 -24.19 -29.21
C PRO A 222 14.17 -22.77 -29.04
N GLN A 223 14.73 -22.05 -28.09
CA GLN A 223 14.41 -20.65 -27.84
C GLN A 223 14.70 -19.81 -29.09
N PRO A 224 13.75 -19.06 -29.64
CA PRO A 224 14.03 -18.11 -30.72
C PRO A 224 14.90 -16.94 -30.22
N SER A 225 15.81 -16.44 -31.07
CA SER A 225 16.71 -15.35 -30.66
C SER A 225 16.01 -14.04 -30.29
N TRP A 226 14.79 -13.81 -30.80
CA TRP A 226 13.96 -12.63 -30.50
C TRP A 226 13.07 -12.80 -29.28
N ARG A 227 13.04 -13.98 -28.66
CA ARG A 227 12.27 -14.27 -27.45
C ARG A 227 13.19 -14.64 -26.29
N PRO A 228 13.90 -13.65 -25.71
CA PRO A 228 14.83 -13.90 -24.58
C PRO A 228 14.10 -14.35 -23.31
N ASP A 229 12.81 -14.23 -23.26
CA ASP A 229 11.89 -14.60 -22.18
C ASP A 229 11.57 -16.11 -22.16
N LEU A 230 11.56 -16.80 -23.32
CA LEU A 230 11.17 -18.21 -23.43
C LEU A 230 12.33 -19.14 -23.04
N THR A 231 12.56 -19.28 -21.73
CA THR A 231 13.67 -20.07 -21.19
C THR A 231 13.24 -21.31 -20.42
N ARG A 232 11.94 -21.43 -20.10
CA ARG A 232 11.37 -22.50 -19.27
C ARG A 232 10.10 -23.03 -19.92
N GLU A 233 9.70 -24.25 -19.54
CA GLU A 233 8.44 -24.84 -19.95
C GLU A 233 7.23 -23.97 -19.63
N ALA A 234 7.24 -23.34 -18.44
CA ALA A 234 6.17 -22.46 -18.02
C ALA A 234 5.96 -21.26 -18.97
N ASP A 235 7.05 -20.74 -19.55
CA ASP A 235 7.00 -19.61 -20.47
C ASP A 235 6.29 -20.02 -21.79
N LEU A 236 6.50 -21.26 -22.24
CA LEU A 236 5.80 -21.81 -23.41
C LEU A 236 4.32 -22.10 -23.10
N ILE A 237 4.01 -22.61 -21.90
CA ILE A 237 2.65 -22.84 -21.44
C ILE A 237 1.89 -21.50 -21.32
N GLU A 238 2.54 -20.45 -20.87
CA GLU A 238 1.96 -19.10 -20.85
C GLU A 238 1.53 -18.64 -22.25
N GLU A 239 2.36 -18.84 -23.24
CA GLU A 239 1.99 -18.52 -24.63
C GLU A 239 0.79 -19.31 -25.12
N VAL A 240 0.73 -20.59 -24.83
CA VAL A 240 -0.44 -21.41 -25.15
C VAL A 240 -1.69 -20.88 -24.45
N ALA A 241 -1.59 -20.59 -23.15
CA ALA A 241 -2.70 -20.07 -22.36
C ALA A 241 -3.21 -18.73 -22.89
N ARG A 242 -2.30 -17.84 -23.27
CA ARG A 242 -2.62 -16.51 -23.82
C ARG A 242 -3.43 -16.60 -25.12
N TYR A 243 -3.08 -17.54 -26.01
CA TYR A 243 -3.81 -17.76 -27.25
C TYR A 243 -5.08 -18.61 -27.05
N TYR A 244 -5.08 -19.53 -26.10
CA TYR A 244 -6.29 -20.27 -25.73
C TYR A 244 -7.38 -19.33 -25.21
N GLY A 245 -6.99 -18.32 -24.43
CA GLY A 245 -7.85 -17.32 -23.81
C GLY A 245 -8.20 -17.69 -22.37
N MET A 246 -7.77 -16.84 -21.43
CA MET A 246 -8.01 -17.02 -19.99
C MET A 246 -9.51 -17.10 -19.65
N ASP A 247 -10.36 -16.42 -20.40
CA ASP A 247 -11.82 -16.44 -20.23
C ASP A 247 -12.45 -17.81 -20.47
N ARG A 248 -11.74 -18.71 -21.13
CA ARG A 248 -12.19 -20.10 -21.38
C ARG A 248 -11.81 -21.07 -20.28
N VAL A 249 -10.96 -20.62 -19.33
CA VAL A 249 -10.58 -21.43 -18.17
C VAL A 249 -11.63 -21.25 -17.09
N GLU A 250 -12.38 -22.30 -16.80
CA GLU A 250 -13.42 -22.25 -15.77
C GLU A 250 -12.79 -22.10 -14.38
N PRO A 251 -13.18 -21.08 -13.60
CA PRO A 251 -12.69 -20.93 -12.24
C PRO A 251 -13.28 -22.03 -11.35
N VAL A 252 -12.41 -22.87 -10.79
CA VAL A 252 -12.80 -23.92 -9.86
C VAL A 252 -12.23 -23.64 -8.48
N LEU A 253 -13.03 -23.85 -7.44
CA LEU A 253 -12.53 -23.79 -6.09
C LEU A 253 -11.67 -25.04 -5.82
N PRO A 254 -10.47 -24.87 -5.24
CA PRO A 254 -9.66 -26.01 -4.85
C PRO A 254 -10.43 -26.89 -3.84
N PRO A 255 -10.31 -28.23 -3.91
CA PRO A 255 -10.93 -29.10 -2.92
C PRO A 255 -10.32 -28.79 -1.54
N ILE A 256 -11.18 -28.41 -0.60
CA ILE A 256 -10.79 -28.12 0.79
C ILE A 256 -11.14 -29.35 1.60
N SER A 257 -10.16 -30.15 1.98
CA SER A 257 -10.32 -31.15 3.03
C SER A 257 -9.97 -30.50 4.39
N ARG A 258 -11.00 -30.07 5.12
CA ARG A 258 -10.83 -29.63 6.51
C ARG A 258 -11.12 -30.81 7.44
N SER A 259 -10.20 -31.10 8.35
CA SER A 259 -10.52 -32.00 9.47
C SER A 259 -11.45 -31.29 10.46
N LEU A 260 -12.19 -32.05 11.29
CA LEU A 260 -12.95 -31.47 12.39
C LEU A 260 -12.08 -30.69 13.36
N GLU A 261 -10.81 -31.07 13.51
CA GLU A 261 -9.82 -30.34 14.30
C GLU A 261 -9.55 -28.93 13.76
N ASP A 262 -9.60 -28.73 12.43
CA ASP A 262 -9.46 -27.40 11.81
C ASP A 262 -10.65 -26.48 12.10
N VAL A 263 -11.83 -27.05 12.34
CA VAL A 263 -13.04 -26.30 12.73
C VAL A 263 -12.96 -25.83 14.20
N LEU A 264 -12.24 -26.57 15.02
CA LEU A 264 -12.05 -26.26 16.46
C LEU A 264 -10.85 -25.34 16.73
N ARG A 265 -10.12 -24.92 15.70
CA ARG A 265 -9.01 -23.98 15.87
C ARG A 265 -9.49 -22.63 16.38
N PRO A 266 -8.70 -21.96 17.22
CA PRO A 266 -8.98 -20.57 17.59
C PRO A 266 -9.23 -19.71 16.37
N GLU A 267 -10.13 -18.76 16.49
CA GLU A 267 -10.44 -17.80 15.42
C GLU A 267 -9.16 -17.12 14.91
N SER A 268 -8.92 -17.17 13.60
CA SER A 268 -7.75 -16.51 13.00
C SER A 268 -7.81 -15.00 13.20
N GLN A 269 -6.66 -14.33 13.19
CA GLN A 269 -6.61 -12.87 13.25
C GLN A 269 -7.44 -12.23 12.14
N TYR A 270 -7.40 -12.79 10.93
CA TYR A 270 -8.20 -12.31 9.80
C TYR A 270 -9.71 -12.39 10.11
N ALA A 271 -10.19 -13.52 10.59
CA ALA A 271 -11.62 -13.70 10.92
C ALA A 271 -12.06 -12.78 12.06
N PHE A 272 -11.20 -12.58 13.06
CA PHE A 272 -11.43 -11.64 14.17
C PHE A 272 -11.53 -10.20 13.67
N TRP A 273 -10.61 -9.78 12.81
CA TRP A 273 -10.64 -8.43 12.22
C TRP A 273 -11.83 -8.24 11.30
N ASP A 274 -12.18 -9.22 10.46
CA ASP A 274 -13.35 -9.15 9.59
C ASP A 274 -14.65 -9.00 10.39
N ARG A 275 -14.77 -9.70 11.51
CA ARG A 275 -15.91 -9.57 12.41
C ARG A 275 -15.99 -8.17 13.02
N ILE A 276 -14.87 -7.58 13.42
CA ILE A 276 -14.82 -6.20 13.94
C ILE A 276 -15.20 -5.19 12.85
N LYS A 277 -14.71 -5.38 11.61
CA LYS A 277 -15.08 -4.54 10.47
C LYS A 277 -16.59 -4.56 10.21
N ARG A 278 -17.19 -5.75 10.25
CA ARG A 278 -18.66 -5.89 10.13
C ARG A 278 -19.41 -5.22 11.27
N TRP A 279 -18.88 -5.30 12.49
CA TRP A 279 -19.43 -4.55 13.60
C TRP A 279 -19.40 -3.04 13.34
N GLY A 280 -18.24 -2.48 12.99
CA GLY A 280 -18.07 -1.07 12.70
C GLY A 280 -19.06 -0.56 11.63
N ALA A 281 -19.17 -1.31 10.51
CA ALA A 281 -20.13 -1.00 9.46
C ALA A 281 -21.58 -1.09 9.96
N GLY A 282 -21.88 -2.09 10.81
CA GLY A 282 -23.22 -2.33 11.37
C GLY A 282 -23.71 -1.21 12.29
N ILE A 283 -22.83 -0.51 13.00
CA ILE A 283 -23.17 0.63 13.87
C ILE A 283 -23.11 1.99 13.14
N GLY A 284 -22.85 1.99 11.80
CA GLY A 284 -22.86 3.19 10.98
C GLY A 284 -21.53 3.92 10.86
N LEU A 285 -20.41 3.25 11.12
CA LEU A 285 -19.06 3.73 10.78
C LEU A 285 -18.70 3.30 9.37
N ASN A 286 -17.92 4.12 8.64
CA ASN A 286 -17.36 3.76 7.35
C ASN A 286 -15.88 3.36 7.52
N GLU A 287 -15.48 2.28 6.86
CA GLU A 287 -14.07 1.87 6.87
C GLU A 287 -13.22 2.82 6.03
N ALA A 288 -12.13 3.30 6.62
CA ALA A 288 -11.09 4.05 5.94
C ALA A 288 -9.87 3.16 5.73
N ILE A 289 -9.21 3.34 4.58
CA ILE A 289 -7.93 2.69 4.25
C ILE A 289 -6.96 3.81 3.89
N ASN A 290 -6.01 4.06 4.77
CA ASN A 290 -5.01 5.10 4.60
C ASN A 290 -3.63 4.51 4.32
N TYR A 291 -2.72 5.33 3.77
CA TYR A 291 -1.34 4.91 3.57
C TYR A 291 -0.65 4.61 4.90
N SER A 292 0.24 3.62 4.87
CA SER A 292 1.14 3.32 6.00
C SER A 292 2.28 4.34 6.16
N PHE A 293 2.31 5.34 5.30
CA PHE A 293 3.32 6.40 5.28
C PHE A 293 2.69 7.75 5.62
N VAL A 294 3.43 8.56 6.36
CA VAL A 294 3.03 9.90 6.79
C VAL A 294 4.22 10.86 6.67
N GLY A 295 3.95 12.16 6.67
CA GLY A 295 4.99 13.18 6.67
C GLY A 295 5.59 13.40 8.06
N GLN A 296 6.89 13.67 8.13
CA GLN A 296 7.54 14.05 9.40
C GLN A 296 6.87 15.27 10.05
N LYS A 297 6.46 16.26 9.24
CA LYS A 297 5.78 17.47 9.70
C LYS A 297 4.44 17.19 10.39
N ASP A 298 3.73 16.15 9.94
CA ASP A 298 2.50 15.75 10.60
C ASP A 298 2.78 15.10 11.95
N LEU A 299 3.76 14.20 12.02
CA LEU A 299 4.16 13.58 13.28
C LEU A 299 4.67 14.62 14.30
N ASP A 300 5.39 15.65 13.85
CA ASP A 300 5.82 16.77 14.71
C ASP A 300 4.61 17.55 15.26
N ALA A 301 3.59 17.81 14.44
CA ALA A 301 2.36 18.46 14.88
C ALA A 301 1.58 17.62 15.90
N PHE A 302 1.57 16.31 15.73
CA PHE A 302 0.99 15.38 16.71
C PHE A 302 1.81 15.25 18.00
N GLY A 303 3.02 15.82 18.06
CA GLY A 303 3.89 15.77 19.24
C GLY A 303 4.49 14.39 19.50
N LEU A 304 4.68 13.59 18.43
CA LEU A 304 5.21 12.23 18.53
C LEU A 304 6.74 12.23 18.49
N SER A 305 7.36 11.32 19.25
CA SER A 305 8.82 11.20 19.36
C SER A 305 9.47 10.95 18.00
N LYS A 306 10.67 11.52 17.80
CA LYS A 306 11.50 11.28 16.62
C LYS A 306 12.25 9.96 16.69
N GLU A 307 12.50 9.46 17.88
CA GLU A 307 13.28 8.26 18.15
C GLU A 307 12.54 6.98 17.71
N ASP A 308 11.20 7.04 17.67
CA ASP A 308 10.33 5.92 17.30
C ASP A 308 9.99 5.90 15.79
N ARG A 309 10.64 6.74 14.98
CA ARG A 309 10.30 6.90 13.56
C ARG A 309 11.16 6.03 12.65
N ILE A 310 10.52 5.35 11.72
CA ILE A 310 11.19 4.58 10.67
C ILE A 310 11.12 5.38 9.38
N ALA A 311 12.25 5.96 8.96
CA ALA A 311 12.34 6.74 7.74
C ALA A 311 12.47 5.84 6.50
N MET A 312 11.81 6.23 5.41
CA MET A 312 11.92 5.57 4.11
C MET A 312 13.22 5.97 3.41
N MET A 313 13.96 5.00 2.85
CA MET A 313 15.17 5.27 2.07
C MET A 313 14.87 6.00 0.75
N ASN A 314 13.77 5.65 0.08
CA ASN A 314 13.34 6.22 -1.19
C ASN A 314 11.87 6.63 -1.12
N PRO A 315 11.52 7.73 -0.42
CA PRO A 315 10.14 8.17 -0.26
C PRO A 315 9.56 8.66 -1.60
N LEU A 316 8.26 8.46 -1.79
CA LEU A 316 7.53 8.97 -2.95
C LEU A 316 7.42 10.49 -2.93
N SER A 317 7.31 11.08 -1.75
CA SER A 317 7.27 12.53 -1.52
C SER A 317 7.73 12.85 -0.09
N GLU A 318 7.95 14.14 0.20
CA GLU A 318 8.24 14.61 1.56
C GLU A 318 7.08 14.39 2.54
N ASP A 319 5.85 14.31 2.04
CA ASP A 319 4.65 14.10 2.85
C ASP A 319 4.37 12.61 3.12
N LEU A 320 5.17 11.69 2.55
CA LEU A 320 5.04 10.24 2.69
C LEU A 320 6.41 9.59 2.91
N ASN A 321 7.16 10.04 3.90
CA ASN A 321 8.56 9.68 4.08
C ASN A 321 8.88 8.91 5.37
N VAL A 322 7.88 8.68 6.24
CA VAL A 322 8.02 7.93 7.50
C VAL A 322 6.91 6.91 7.62
N MET A 323 7.22 5.72 8.15
CA MET A 323 6.20 4.75 8.53
C MET A 323 5.37 5.30 9.70
N ARG A 324 4.04 5.15 9.66
CA ARG A 324 3.15 5.69 10.68
C ARG A 324 3.30 4.99 12.04
N PRO A 325 3.58 5.70 13.14
CA PRO A 325 3.57 5.13 14.49
C PRO A 325 2.18 5.16 15.16
N THR A 326 1.19 5.78 14.55
CA THR A 326 -0.22 5.82 14.96
C THR A 326 -1.13 5.97 13.74
N ILE A 327 -2.38 5.58 13.87
CA ILE A 327 -3.40 5.71 12.80
C ILE A 327 -3.92 7.16 12.70
N ALA A 328 -3.81 7.95 13.76
CA ALA A 328 -4.45 9.26 13.90
C ALA A 328 -4.18 10.24 12.73
N PRO A 329 -2.95 10.43 12.21
CA PRO A 329 -2.71 11.36 11.11
C PRO A 329 -3.48 10.98 9.82
N GLY A 330 -3.51 9.69 9.50
CA GLY A 330 -4.24 9.18 8.33
C GLY A 330 -5.74 9.44 8.42
N LEU A 331 -6.34 9.16 9.59
CA LEU A 331 -7.76 9.44 9.84
C LEU A 331 -8.08 10.94 9.82
N MET A 332 -7.17 11.80 10.29
CA MET A 332 -7.34 13.25 10.19
C MET A 332 -7.29 13.75 8.74
N VAL A 333 -6.43 13.16 7.89
CA VAL A 333 -6.42 13.45 6.45
C VAL A 333 -7.72 12.99 5.79
N ALA A 334 -8.20 11.79 6.12
CA ALA A 334 -9.47 11.28 5.62
C ALA A 334 -10.65 12.16 6.06
N LEU A 335 -10.69 12.59 7.32
CA LEU A 335 -11.67 13.56 7.83
C LEU A 335 -11.65 14.86 7.02
N LYS A 336 -10.47 15.47 6.86
CA LYS A 336 -10.28 16.71 6.09
C LYS A 336 -10.83 16.57 4.67
N ASN A 337 -10.52 15.46 4.00
CA ASN A 337 -10.96 15.24 2.61
C ASN A 337 -12.48 15.11 2.51
N ASN A 338 -13.12 14.40 3.45
CA ASN A 338 -14.58 14.27 3.48
C ASN A 338 -15.27 15.61 3.76
N LEU A 339 -14.77 16.39 4.72
CA LEU A 339 -15.29 17.72 5.00
C LEU A 339 -15.13 18.67 3.80
N ALA A 340 -14.01 18.59 3.07
CA ALA A 340 -13.78 19.36 1.87
C ALA A 340 -14.75 19.00 0.72
N GLN A 341 -15.26 17.77 0.69
CA GLN A 341 -16.32 17.33 -0.24
C GLN A 341 -17.74 17.66 0.24
N GLY A 342 -17.87 18.37 1.37
CA GLY A 342 -19.16 18.86 1.86
C GLY A 342 -19.88 17.92 2.83
N ALA A 343 -19.23 16.88 3.36
CA ALA A 343 -19.83 16.05 4.38
C ALA A 343 -20.14 16.86 5.65
N SER A 344 -21.36 16.76 6.17
CA SER A 344 -21.81 17.41 7.42
C SER A 344 -21.45 16.59 8.65
N SER A 345 -21.30 15.28 8.51
CA SER A 345 -20.92 14.34 9.56
C SER A 345 -19.94 13.31 8.99
N VAL A 346 -18.88 13.03 9.73
CA VAL A 346 -17.87 12.04 9.35
C VAL A 346 -17.69 11.07 10.50
N ARG A 347 -17.85 9.78 10.21
CA ARG A 347 -17.70 8.68 11.16
C ARG A 347 -16.92 7.58 10.47
N LEU A 348 -15.63 7.49 10.77
CA LEU A 348 -14.74 6.54 10.13
C LEU A 348 -14.10 5.63 11.17
N PHE A 349 -13.75 4.44 10.74
CA PHE A 349 -12.81 3.57 11.45
C PHE A 349 -11.76 3.01 10.51
N GLU A 350 -10.60 2.68 11.03
CA GLU A 350 -9.52 2.02 10.31
C GLU A 350 -8.93 0.92 11.18
N LEU A 351 -8.74 -0.26 10.60
CA LEU A 351 -8.06 -1.38 11.19
C LEU A 351 -6.80 -1.67 10.39
N ALA A 352 -5.63 -1.40 10.96
CA ALA A 352 -4.37 -1.50 10.22
C ALA A 352 -3.15 -1.52 11.14
N ASN A 353 -1.98 -1.85 10.60
CA ASN A 353 -0.74 -1.85 11.36
C ASN A 353 -0.13 -0.45 11.47
N VAL A 354 0.52 -0.21 12.60
CA VAL A 354 1.44 0.90 12.86
C VAL A 354 2.84 0.32 13.12
N PHE A 355 3.85 1.17 13.01
CA PHE A 355 5.24 0.73 12.95
C PHE A 355 6.09 1.55 13.92
N HIS A 356 6.80 0.85 14.80
CA HIS A 356 7.68 1.41 15.80
C HIS A 356 9.12 0.95 15.55
N TYR A 357 10.08 1.82 15.77
CA TYR A 357 11.48 1.44 15.66
C TYR A 357 11.85 0.44 16.77
N ASP A 358 12.45 -0.68 16.38
CA ASP A 358 12.92 -1.71 17.31
C ASP A 358 14.26 -2.26 16.84
N ALA A 359 15.33 -1.84 17.48
CA ALA A 359 16.68 -2.28 17.16
C ALA A 359 16.93 -3.77 17.42
N SER A 360 16.08 -4.43 18.21
CA SER A 360 16.19 -5.87 18.51
C SER A 360 15.54 -6.74 17.43
N SER A 361 14.67 -6.18 16.60
CA SER A 361 14.01 -6.89 15.51
C SER A 361 14.95 -7.06 14.31
N SER A 362 14.86 -8.18 13.60
CA SER A 362 15.61 -8.44 12.37
C SER A 362 15.26 -7.47 11.24
N THR A 363 14.08 -6.86 11.30
CA THR A 363 13.58 -5.86 10.35
C THR A 363 13.76 -4.43 10.85
N THR A 364 14.36 -4.24 12.04
CA THR A 364 14.45 -2.95 12.76
C THR A 364 13.09 -2.28 13.01
N ALA A 365 12.01 -3.04 12.91
CA ALA A 365 10.65 -2.57 13.08
C ALA A 365 9.83 -3.55 13.93
N ARG A 366 8.93 -3.01 14.75
CA ARG A 366 7.85 -3.73 15.42
C ARG A 366 6.53 -3.25 14.86
N GLU A 367 5.75 -4.18 14.31
CA GLU A 367 4.40 -3.91 13.82
C GLU A 367 3.39 -4.18 14.93
N VAL A 368 2.42 -3.27 15.08
CA VAL A 368 1.32 -3.40 16.05
C VAL A 368 0.01 -3.19 15.32
N GLY A 369 -0.92 -4.12 15.48
CA GLY A 369 -2.28 -3.97 14.98
C GLY A 369 -3.02 -2.89 15.79
N MET A 370 -3.60 -1.92 15.11
CA MET A 370 -4.37 -0.84 15.73
C MET A 370 -5.75 -0.71 15.09
N MET A 371 -6.73 -0.28 15.88
CA MET A 371 -8.01 0.22 15.38
C MET A 371 -8.17 1.67 15.80
N GLY A 372 -8.43 2.55 14.83
CA GLY A 372 -8.79 3.94 15.08
C GLY A 372 -10.25 4.19 14.74
N ILE A 373 -10.94 4.99 15.53
CA ILE A 373 -12.29 5.48 15.26
C ILE A 373 -12.24 7.00 15.33
N ILE A 374 -12.76 7.70 14.32
CA ILE A 374 -12.86 9.16 14.31
C ILE A 374 -14.28 9.62 14.00
N MET A 375 -14.75 10.61 14.73
CA MET A 375 -16.09 11.15 14.61
C MET A 375 -16.06 12.68 14.71
N SER A 376 -16.75 13.36 13.79
CA SER A 376 -16.86 14.83 13.79
C SER A 376 -18.12 15.28 13.04
N GLY A 377 -18.66 16.44 13.42
CA GLY A 377 -19.81 17.05 12.78
C GLY A 377 -21.12 16.73 13.47
N SER A 378 -22.22 16.66 12.70
CA SER A 378 -23.58 16.51 13.22
C SER A 378 -23.88 15.09 13.71
N ARG A 379 -24.58 15.00 14.84
CA ARG A 379 -25.10 13.73 15.38
C ARG A 379 -26.18 13.13 14.49
N TYR A 380 -27.00 13.97 13.90
CA TYR A 380 -28.07 13.60 12.99
C TYR A 380 -28.03 14.50 11.75
N GLU A 381 -28.42 13.97 10.61
CA GLU A 381 -28.76 14.82 9.47
C GLU A 381 -29.94 15.72 9.86
N GLY A 382 -29.78 17.04 9.65
CA GLY A 382 -30.77 18.04 10.05
C GLY A 382 -32.12 17.80 9.39
N GLY A 383 -33.19 18.01 10.14
CA GLY A 383 -34.58 17.91 9.66
C GLY A 383 -35.58 17.50 10.74
N TRP A 384 -36.83 17.95 10.56
CA TRP A 384 -37.90 17.55 11.45
C TRP A 384 -38.06 16.01 11.50
N PRO A 385 -38.27 15.40 12.67
CA PRO A 385 -38.53 16.00 13.99
C PRO A 385 -37.28 16.16 14.89
N ARG A 386 -36.07 16.03 14.35
CA ARG A 386 -34.84 16.06 15.16
C ARG A 386 -34.17 17.42 15.05
N GLU A 387 -33.85 18.01 16.20
CA GLU A 387 -33.01 19.20 16.26
C GLU A 387 -31.55 18.84 15.86
N GLU A 388 -30.88 19.77 15.20
CA GLU A 388 -29.47 19.62 14.88
C GLU A 388 -28.66 19.62 16.19
N ALA A 389 -27.79 18.63 16.33
CA ALA A 389 -26.90 18.50 17.46
C ALA A 389 -25.53 18.05 17.01
N GLU A 390 -24.50 18.62 17.58
CA GLU A 390 -23.12 18.18 17.32
C GLU A 390 -22.81 16.89 18.09
N LEU A 391 -21.86 16.12 17.53
CA LEU A 391 -21.28 14.97 18.20
C LEU A 391 -20.47 15.42 19.42
N ASP A 392 -20.60 14.70 20.50
CA ASP A 392 -19.90 14.96 21.75
C ASP A 392 -19.13 13.73 22.28
N TYR A 393 -18.55 13.87 23.47
CA TYR A 393 -17.82 12.79 24.13
C TYR A 393 -18.69 11.54 24.37
N LEU A 394 -19.98 11.73 24.65
CA LEU A 394 -20.88 10.61 24.96
C LEU A 394 -21.19 9.78 23.70
N ASP A 395 -21.20 10.39 22.53
CA ASP A 395 -21.36 9.67 21.27
C ASP A 395 -20.17 8.72 21.03
N LEU A 396 -18.92 9.22 21.19
CA LEU A 396 -17.74 8.39 21.07
C LEU A 396 -17.72 7.30 22.16
N LYS A 397 -18.01 7.67 23.41
CA LYS A 397 -18.06 6.73 24.53
C LYS A 397 -19.10 5.63 24.29
N GLY A 398 -20.26 5.97 23.73
CA GLY A 398 -21.30 5.00 23.37
C GLY A 398 -20.82 3.99 22.34
N VAL A 399 -20.08 4.42 21.32
CA VAL A 399 -19.45 3.54 20.32
C VAL A 399 -18.42 2.61 20.98
N VAL A 400 -17.59 3.15 21.89
CA VAL A 400 -16.58 2.36 22.62
C VAL A 400 -17.26 1.35 23.55
N GLU A 401 -18.29 1.72 24.27
CA GLU A 401 -19.07 0.80 25.13
C GLU A 401 -19.76 -0.30 24.31
N ASP A 402 -20.25 0.04 23.13
CA ASP A 402 -20.85 -0.94 22.22
C ASP A 402 -19.79 -1.93 21.70
N PHE A 403 -18.58 -1.46 21.41
CA PHE A 403 -17.47 -2.33 21.04
C PHE A 403 -17.10 -3.31 22.16
N MET A 404 -17.04 -2.85 23.42
CA MET A 404 -16.81 -3.73 24.57
C MET A 404 -17.91 -4.79 24.71
N ARG A 405 -19.18 -4.38 24.56
CA ARG A 405 -20.34 -5.30 24.60
C ARG A 405 -20.31 -6.32 23.47
N PHE A 406 -19.95 -5.87 22.26
CA PHE A 406 -19.82 -6.76 21.09
C PHE A 406 -18.75 -7.84 21.31
N LEU A 407 -17.65 -7.50 21.96
CA LEU A 407 -16.60 -8.44 22.30
C LEU A 407 -16.82 -9.21 23.61
N HIS A 408 -17.94 -8.99 24.30
CA HIS A 408 -18.26 -9.59 25.62
C HIS A 408 -17.19 -9.30 26.69
N LEU A 409 -16.57 -8.11 26.66
CA LEU A 409 -15.55 -7.71 27.63
C LEU A 409 -16.20 -7.05 28.85
N ASP A 410 -16.12 -7.73 29.98
CA ASP A 410 -16.59 -7.22 31.27
C ASP A 410 -15.58 -6.23 31.88
N GLY A 411 -16.04 -5.41 32.85
CA GLY A 411 -15.18 -4.52 33.63
C GLY A 411 -14.68 -3.31 32.82
N PHE A 412 -15.47 -2.85 31.82
CA PHE A 412 -15.16 -1.60 31.12
C PHE A 412 -15.00 -0.44 32.09
N ALA A 413 -13.87 0.25 32.00
CA ALA A 413 -13.58 1.43 32.77
C ALA A 413 -12.81 2.45 31.93
N VAL A 414 -12.98 3.72 32.29
CA VAL A 414 -12.25 4.83 31.70
C VAL A 414 -11.54 5.63 32.80
N ARG A 415 -10.28 5.96 32.56
CA ARG A 415 -9.46 6.73 33.51
C ARG A 415 -8.94 7.98 32.82
N GLN A 416 -9.22 9.16 33.40
CA GLN A 416 -8.69 10.41 32.87
C GLN A 416 -7.15 10.40 32.92
N MET A 417 -6.54 10.81 31.82
CA MET A 417 -5.09 10.98 31.70
C MET A 417 -4.72 12.46 31.97
N GLU A 418 -3.64 12.69 32.67
CA GLU A 418 -3.14 14.04 32.91
C GLU A 418 -2.66 14.71 31.62
N LYS A 419 -2.03 13.94 30.73
CA LYS A 419 -1.46 14.45 29.47
C LYS A 419 -1.48 13.38 28.40
N HIS A 420 -1.81 13.77 27.17
CA HIS A 420 -1.65 12.98 25.97
C HIS A 420 -1.08 13.85 24.84
N ALA A 421 -0.39 13.23 23.88
CA ALA A 421 0.31 13.97 22.83
C ALA A 421 -0.65 14.80 21.96
N TYR A 422 -1.81 14.25 21.61
CA TYR A 422 -2.77 14.87 20.67
C TYR A 422 -4.22 14.85 21.14
N PHE A 423 -4.55 14.30 22.31
CA PHE A 423 -5.90 14.37 22.90
C PHE A 423 -5.97 15.36 24.06
N THR A 424 -7.08 16.14 24.13
CA THR A 424 -7.39 17.02 25.25
C THR A 424 -8.90 17.29 25.35
N PRO A 425 -9.61 16.75 26.37
CA PRO A 425 -9.13 15.77 27.35
C PRO A 425 -8.87 14.40 26.75
N ALA A 426 -8.10 13.58 27.44
CA ALA A 426 -7.80 12.21 27.09
C ALA A 426 -8.21 11.26 28.22
N VAL A 427 -8.69 10.07 27.84
CA VAL A 427 -8.98 9.00 28.79
C VAL A 427 -8.42 7.67 28.29
N GLU A 428 -7.85 6.90 29.19
CA GLU A 428 -7.44 5.53 28.98
C GLU A 428 -8.67 4.62 29.03
N ILE A 429 -8.71 3.62 28.15
CA ILE A 429 -9.76 2.62 28.05
C ILE A 429 -9.23 1.30 28.57
N SER A 430 -9.93 0.67 29.52
CA SER A 430 -9.59 -0.65 30.02
C SER A 430 -10.82 -1.56 30.12
N ALA A 431 -10.64 -2.85 29.91
CA ALA A 431 -11.64 -3.87 30.16
C ALA A 431 -10.95 -5.23 30.39
N ALA A 432 -11.61 -6.14 31.10
CA ALA A 432 -11.09 -7.47 31.41
C ALA A 432 -9.67 -7.49 32.02
N GLY A 433 -9.27 -6.41 32.70
CA GLY A 433 -7.91 -6.26 33.27
C GLY A 433 -6.82 -5.79 32.30
N HIS A 434 -7.15 -5.51 31.04
CA HIS A 434 -6.23 -5.03 30.02
C HIS A 434 -6.41 -3.52 29.76
N ALA A 435 -5.31 -2.81 29.51
CA ALA A 435 -5.34 -1.44 28.97
C ALA A 435 -5.47 -1.55 27.45
N LEU A 436 -6.67 -1.29 26.93
CA LEU A 436 -7.02 -1.57 25.54
C LEU A 436 -6.66 -0.42 24.59
N GLY A 437 -6.65 0.82 25.10
CA GLY A 437 -6.41 1.97 24.24
C GLY A 437 -6.69 3.30 24.91
N VAL A 438 -6.85 4.31 24.08
CA VAL A 438 -7.09 5.69 24.52
C VAL A 438 -8.18 6.34 23.66
N MET A 439 -8.96 7.26 24.24
CA MET A 439 -9.91 8.09 23.50
C MET A 439 -9.91 9.52 24.02
N GLY A 440 -10.36 10.45 23.19
CA GLY A 440 -10.47 11.84 23.60
C GLY A 440 -10.89 12.76 22.47
N ARG A 441 -10.82 14.04 22.76
CA ARG A 441 -10.95 15.10 21.76
C ARG A 441 -9.58 15.40 21.18
N ILE A 442 -9.45 15.45 19.87
CA ILE A 442 -8.25 15.96 19.21
C ILE A 442 -8.03 17.41 19.66
N ARG A 443 -6.79 17.78 19.96
CA ARG A 443 -6.42 19.15 20.33
C ARG A 443 -6.94 20.14 19.29
N PRO A 444 -7.53 21.28 19.71
CA PRO A 444 -8.09 22.26 18.78
C PRO A 444 -7.08 22.77 17.74
N ASP A 445 -5.86 23.05 18.15
CA ASP A 445 -4.79 23.52 17.26
C ASP A 445 -4.47 22.49 16.13
N LEU A 446 -4.58 21.22 16.47
CA LEU A 446 -4.39 20.13 15.52
C LEU A 446 -5.62 19.95 14.62
N ALA A 447 -6.84 20.04 15.17
CA ALA A 447 -8.07 19.98 14.40
C ALA A 447 -8.14 21.12 13.34
N ASP A 448 -7.77 22.34 13.73
CA ASP A 448 -7.71 23.51 12.87
C ASP A 448 -6.71 23.31 11.69
N ARG A 449 -5.57 22.69 11.93
CA ARG A 449 -4.59 22.35 10.88
C ARG A 449 -5.19 21.47 9.78
N TYR A 450 -6.14 20.60 10.14
CA TYR A 450 -6.84 19.74 9.19
C TYR A 450 -8.19 20.33 8.73
N ASN A 451 -8.43 21.63 8.98
CA ASN A 451 -9.67 22.34 8.63
C ASN A 451 -10.94 21.67 9.18
N ALA A 452 -10.83 21.01 10.30
CA ALA A 452 -11.98 20.42 10.96
C ALA A 452 -12.85 21.52 11.57
N ARG A 453 -14.17 21.48 11.26
CA ARG A 453 -15.16 22.39 11.86
C ARG A 453 -15.75 21.71 13.08
N GLY A 454 -15.59 22.33 14.25
CA GLY A 454 -16.11 21.80 15.51
C GLY A 454 -15.18 20.78 16.19
N ALA A 455 -15.73 19.98 17.09
CA ALA A 455 -14.98 19.00 17.86
C ALA A 455 -14.69 17.74 17.03
N VAL A 456 -13.47 17.23 17.15
CA VAL A 456 -13.09 15.94 16.59
C VAL A 456 -12.86 14.96 17.73
N TRP A 457 -13.62 13.89 17.73
CA TRP A 457 -13.57 12.84 18.74
C TRP A 457 -12.92 11.60 18.15
N MET A 458 -11.99 11.00 18.88
CA MET A 458 -11.23 9.86 18.37
C MET A 458 -10.92 8.86 19.47
N ALA A 459 -10.92 7.58 19.10
CA ALA A 459 -10.42 6.48 19.93
C ALA A 459 -9.41 5.66 19.15
N GLU A 460 -8.38 5.16 19.82
CA GLU A 460 -7.39 4.22 19.30
C GLU A 460 -7.27 3.02 20.23
N PHE A 461 -7.26 1.83 19.65
CA PHE A 461 -7.15 0.56 20.36
C PHE A 461 -5.93 -0.22 19.87
N ASN A 462 -5.18 -0.77 20.81
CA ASN A 462 -4.17 -1.79 20.52
C ASN A 462 -4.90 -3.13 20.32
N MET A 463 -4.86 -3.66 19.12
CA MET A 463 -5.60 -4.87 18.76
C MET A 463 -4.98 -6.15 19.32
N ASP A 464 -3.72 -6.13 19.70
CA ASP A 464 -3.08 -7.25 20.39
C ASP A 464 -3.62 -7.35 21.83
N GLU A 465 -3.77 -6.23 22.54
CA GLU A 465 -4.38 -6.17 23.87
C GLU A 465 -5.89 -6.49 23.81
N VAL A 466 -6.60 -5.98 22.80
CA VAL A 466 -8.02 -6.31 22.56
C VAL A 466 -8.17 -7.81 22.32
N ARG A 467 -7.28 -8.40 21.55
CA ARG A 467 -7.29 -9.86 21.29
C ARG A 467 -7.00 -10.66 22.54
N ALA A 468 -6.00 -10.26 23.33
CA ALA A 468 -5.67 -10.93 24.60
C ALA A 468 -6.84 -10.89 25.58
N ALA A 469 -7.50 -9.72 25.71
CA ALA A 469 -8.70 -9.56 26.54
C ALA A 469 -9.85 -10.46 26.04
N TYR A 470 -10.08 -10.51 24.73
CA TYR A 470 -11.12 -11.30 24.08
C TYR A 470 -10.88 -12.81 24.26
N ASP A 471 -9.67 -13.29 24.04
CA ASP A 471 -9.32 -14.72 24.19
C ASP A 471 -9.40 -15.18 25.65
N GLY A 472 -9.25 -14.26 26.61
CA GLY A 472 -9.49 -14.49 28.03
C GLY A 472 -10.95 -14.43 28.46
N ALA A 473 -11.83 -13.83 27.64
CA ALA A 473 -13.25 -13.66 27.94
C ALA A 473 -14.05 -14.86 27.42
N GLY A 474 -14.63 -15.63 28.30
CA GLY A 474 -15.55 -16.72 27.92
C GLY A 474 -16.98 -16.18 27.72
N ILE A 475 -17.66 -16.68 26.69
CA ILE A 475 -19.12 -16.48 26.58
C ILE A 475 -19.82 -17.45 27.52
N HIS A 476 -20.46 -16.92 28.56
CA HIS A 476 -21.18 -17.73 29.53
C HIS A 476 -22.68 -17.50 29.37
N PHE A 477 -23.41 -18.60 29.18
CA PHE A 477 -24.86 -18.56 29.18
C PHE A 477 -25.37 -18.23 30.60
N LYS A 478 -26.22 -17.19 30.71
CA LYS A 478 -27.00 -16.90 31.92
C LYS A 478 -28.46 -17.17 31.64
N PRO A 479 -29.13 -18.01 32.46
CA PRO A 479 -30.57 -18.21 32.32
C PRO A 479 -31.34 -16.89 32.37
N LEU A 480 -32.39 -16.78 31.56
CA LEU A 480 -33.26 -15.62 31.58
C LEU A 480 -33.96 -15.50 32.92
N ASP A 481 -34.05 -14.28 33.43
CA ASP A 481 -34.78 -14.00 34.65
C ASP A 481 -36.29 -14.19 34.43
N ILE A 482 -36.93 -15.03 35.24
CA ILE A 482 -38.35 -15.36 35.12
C ILE A 482 -39.25 -14.30 35.80
N TYR A 483 -38.77 -13.70 36.89
CA TYR A 483 -39.55 -12.76 37.67
C TYR A 483 -39.31 -11.31 37.24
N PRO A 484 -40.36 -10.45 37.22
CA PRO A 484 -40.25 -9.07 36.78
C PRO A 484 -39.36 -8.24 37.71
N PRO A 485 -38.60 -7.27 37.19
CA PRO A 485 -37.86 -6.32 38.01
C PRO A 485 -38.76 -5.26 38.59
N VAL A 486 -38.38 -4.74 39.75
CA VAL A 486 -38.98 -3.52 40.34
C VAL A 486 -37.94 -2.40 40.27
N ARG A 487 -38.35 -1.23 39.79
CA ARG A 487 -37.46 -0.09 39.60
C ARG A 487 -37.77 1.02 40.58
N ARG A 488 -36.73 1.70 41.10
CA ARG A 488 -36.84 2.90 41.93
C ARG A 488 -35.79 3.90 41.50
N ASP A 489 -36.17 5.14 41.43
CA ASP A 489 -35.24 6.22 41.12
C ASP A 489 -34.81 6.89 42.43
N ILE A 490 -33.55 7.33 42.47
CA ILE A 490 -32.97 8.10 43.56
C ILE A 490 -32.22 9.29 42.98
N THR A 491 -32.49 10.49 43.46
CA THR A 491 -31.81 11.69 43.01
C THR A 491 -30.78 12.12 44.05
N VAL A 492 -29.53 12.25 43.59
CA VAL A 492 -28.38 12.62 44.42
C VAL A 492 -27.91 14.01 44.03
N SER A 493 -27.93 14.95 44.96
CA SER A 493 -27.31 16.27 44.79
C SER A 493 -25.85 16.18 45.21
N ALA A 494 -24.96 16.28 44.22
CA ALA A 494 -23.52 16.09 44.40
C ALA A 494 -22.73 17.31 43.87
N PRO A 495 -21.56 17.60 44.40
CA PRO A 495 -20.64 18.59 43.81
C PRO A 495 -20.39 18.32 42.33
N GLU A 496 -20.23 19.35 41.51
CA GLU A 496 -20.04 19.22 40.07
C GLU A 496 -18.77 18.40 39.75
N CYS A 497 -17.71 18.49 40.55
CA CYS A 497 -16.46 17.76 40.41
C CYS A 497 -16.57 16.26 40.73
N MET A 498 -17.60 15.80 41.45
CA MET A 498 -17.77 14.40 41.84
C MET A 498 -18.13 13.56 40.61
N LYS A 499 -17.38 12.50 40.34
CA LYS A 499 -17.63 11.64 39.18
C LYS A 499 -18.85 10.76 39.40
N VAL A 500 -19.64 10.55 38.35
CA VAL A 500 -20.77 9.62 38.36
C VAL A 500 -20.34 8.21 38.77
N ALA A 501 -19.16 7.79 38.33
CA ALA A 501 -18.58 6.49 38.70
C ALA A 501 -18.42 6.35 40.23
N GLU A 502 -17.98 7.38 40.94
CA GLU A 502 -17.80 7.34 42.39
C GLU A 502 -19.10 7.01 43.13
N ILE A 503 -20.23 7.53 42.61
CA ILE A 503 -21.57 7.24 43.19
C ILE A 503 -22.00 5.81 42.86
N ILE A 504 -21.81 5.37 41.61
CA ILE A 504 -22.12 4.00 41.19
C ILE A 504 -21.27 2.99 41.95
N ASP A 505 -19.99 3.25 42.11
CA ASP A 505 -19.07 2.38 42.87
C ASP A 505 -19.44 2.30 44.35
N ALA A 506 -19.86 3.43 44.97
CA ALA A 506 -20.34 3.47 46.33
C ALA A 506 -21.62 2.64 46.50
N ILE A 507 -22.56 2.72 45.56
CA ILE A 507 -23.79 1.90 45.56
C ILE A 507 -23.44 0.42 45.43
N THR A 508 -22.58 0.07 44.47
CA THR A 508 -22.19 -1.31 44.18
C THR A 508 -21.38 -1.94 45.32
N ALA A 509 -20.52 -1.15 45.97
CA ALA A 509 -19.73 -1.58 47.12
C ALA A 509 -20.60 -1.99 48.34
N MET A 510 -21.85 -1.52 48.42
CA MET A 510 -22.80 -1.93 49.47
C MET A 510 -23.28 -3.38 49.31
N LYS A 511 -22.97 -4.05 48.17
CA LYS A 511 -23.26 -5.46 47.87
C LYS A 511 -24.69 -5.86 48.21
N ARG A 512 -25.69 -5.09 47.75
CA ARG A 512 -27.12 -5.35 48.03
C ARG A 512 -27.61 -6.52 47.16
N PRO A 513 -28.04 -7.67 47.72
CA PRO A 513 -28.37 -8.89 46.96
C PRO A 513 -29.49 -8.72 45.93
N LEU A 514 -30.46 -7.86 46.24
CA LEU A 514 -31.63 -7.59 45.39
C LEU A 514 -31.34 -6.57 44.29
N LEU A 515 -30.29 -5.75 44.42
CA LEU A 515 -29.91 -4.77 43.43
C LEU A 515 -29.17 -5.47 42.30
N LYS A 516 -29.69 -5.40 41.07
CA LYS A 516 -29.11 -6.04 39.89
C LYS A 516 -28.45 -5.00 38.97
N GLU A 517 -28.95 -3.77 38.95
CA GLU A 517 -28.46 -2.74 38.04
C GLU A 517 -28.60 -1.35 38.63
N VAL A 518 -27.65 -0.47 38.33
CA VAL A 518 -27.65 0.96 38.63
C VAL A 518 -27.39 1.71 37.34
N ALA A 519 -28.32 2.55 36.90
CA ALA A 519 -28.18 3.33 35.67
C ALA A 519 -28.45 4.82 35.92
N LEU A 520 -27.62 5.71 35.42
CA LEU A 520 -27.87 7.14 35.42
C LEU A 520 -29.04 7.43 34.44
N GLN A 521 -30.08 8.07 34.91
CA GLN A 521 -31.28 8.39 34.12
C GLN A 521 -31.33 9.86 33.70
N ASP A 522 -30.90 10.77 34.58
CA ASP A 522 -31.00 12.20 34.33
C ASP A 522 -29.89 12.98 35.04
N VAL A 523 -29.48 14.08 34.43
CA VAL A 523 -28.49 15.02 34.96
C VAL A 523 -29.07 16.42 34.87
N PHE A 524 -29.40 17.00 36.00
CA PHE A 524 -29.89 18.37 36.08
C PHE A 524 -28.81 19.26 36.75
N VAL A 525 -28.37 20.29 36.03
CA VAL A 525 -27.46 21.31 36.55
C VAL A 525 -28.24 22.57 36.85
N PRO A 526 -28.38 22.97 38.13
CA PRO A 526 -29.03 24.21 38.49
C PRO A 526 -28.32 25.43 37.89
N LYS A 527 -29.03 26.48 37.53
CA LYS A 527 -28.44 27.71 36.96
C LYS A 527 -27.51 28.45 37.95
N MET A 528 -27.64 28.17 39.25
CA MET A 528 -26.79 28.76 40.29
C MET A 528 -26.40 27.69 41.31
N GLY A 529 -25.10 27.62 41.63
CA GLY A 529 -24.56 26.68 42.61
C GLY A 529 -23.49 25.75 41.99
N ASP A 530 -22.63 25.15 42.83
CA ASP A 530 -21.54 24.22 42.46
C ASP A 530 -21.97 22.75 42.57
N THR A 531 -23.28 22.49 42.49
CA THR A 531 -23.86 21.14 42.61
C THR A 531 -24.71 20.80 41.41
N ARG A 532 -24.79 19.50 41.11
CA ARG A 532 -25.67 18.94 40.11
C ARG A 532 -26.52 17.82 40.70
N ASN A 533 -27.75 17.67 40.20
CA ASN A 533 -28.62 16.60 40.59
C ASN A 533 -28.51 15.45 39.61
N LEU A 534 -28.18 14.28 40.13
CA LEU A 534 -27.98 13.06 39.37
C LEU A 534 -29.05 12.05 39.77
N THR A 535 -29.92 11.68 38.85
CA THR A 535 -30.97 10.69 39.10
C THR A 535 -30.53 9.32 38.62
N PHE A 536 -30.45 8.40 39.57
CA PHE A 536 -30.05 7.01 39.28
C PHE A 536 -31.28 6.11 39.36
N ARG A 537 -31.46 5.24 38.38
CA ARG A 537 -32.41 4.14 38.40
C ARG A 537 -31.79 2.91 39.00
N LEU A 538 -32.39 2.40 40.05
CA LEU A 538 -32.04 1.18 40.75
C LEU A 538 -32.99 0.07 40.33
N THR A 539 -32.47 -0.99 39.69
CA THR A 539 -33.28 -2.15 39.28
C THR A 539 -33.07 -3.28 40.26
N PHE A 540 -34.17 -3.64 40.94
CA PHE A 540 -34.18 -4.71 41.93
C PHE A 540 -34.87 -5.95 41.39
N ARG A 541 -34.37 -7.12 41.70
CA ARG A 541 -34.90 -8.42 41.29
C ARG A 541 -34.49 -9.52 42.25
N HIS A 542 -35.39 -10.52 42.42
CA HIS A 542 -35.11 -11.75 43.14
C HIS A 542 -35.22 -12.93 42.16
N GLU A 543 -34.33 -13.92 42.28
CA GLU A 543 -34.22 -15.05 41.35
C GLU A 543 -35.44 -15.98 41.41
N ASN A 544 -36.10 -16.13 42.57
CA ASN A 544 -37.10 -17.16 42.80
C ASN A 544 -38.48 -16.66 43.13
N ARG A 545 -38.71 -15.33 43.15
CA ARG A 545 -40.03 -14.75 43.48
C ARG A 545 -40.14 -13.29 43.02
N THR A 546 -41.35 -12.80 42.89
CA THR A 546 -41.65 -11.37 42.74
C THR A 546 -41.35 -10.62 44.04
N LEU A 547 -40.76 -9.43 43.93
CA LEU A 547 -40.52 -8.54 45.08
C LEU A 547 -41.77 -7.75 45.45
N ARG A 548 -41.93 -7.45 46.75
CA ARG A 548 -42.95 -6.54 47.25
C ARG A 548 -42.42 -5.11 47.33
N ASP A 549 -43.27 -4.10 47.07
CA ASP A 549 -42.86 -2.69 47.07
C ASP A 549 -42.18 -2.27 48.39
N ALA A 550 -42.72 -2.65 49.54
CA ALA A 550 -42.16 -2.32 50.85
C ALA A 550 -40.73 -2.89 51.06
N GLU A 551 -40.39 -4.04 50.46
CA GLU A 551 -39.02 -4.60 50.51
C GLU A 551 -38.06 -3.75 49.68
N VAL A 552 -38.50 -3.34 48.49
CA VAL A 552 -37.68 -2.54 47.55
C VAL A 552 -37.47 -1.15 48.11
N ASP A 553 -38.49 -0.51 48.67
CA ASP A 553 -38.40 0.82 49.31
C ASP A 553 -37.38 0.79 50.47
N LYS A 554 -37.43 -0.25 51.30
CA LYS A 554 -36.46 -0.42 52.39
C LYS A 554 -35.02 -0.58 51.87
N GLU A 555 -34.82 -1.28 50.75
CA GLU A 555 -33.49 -1.41 50.15
C GLU A 555 -33.04 -0.09 49.52
N ARG A 556 -33.91 0.64 48.84
CA ARG A 556 -33.63 1.99 48.33
C ARG A 556 -33.20 2.93 49.46
N ASP A 557 -33.95 2.96 50.57
CA ASP A 557 -33.64 3.84 51.71
C ASP A 557 -32.29 3.51 52.37
N LYS A 558 -31.93 2.23 52.42
CA LYS A 558 -30.58 1.82 52.88
C LYS A 558 -29.48 2.29 51.95
N ILE A 559 -29.71 2.25 50.62
CA ILE A 559 -28.77 2.76 49.65
C ILE A 559 -28.65 4.27 49.81
N ALA A 560 -29.75 4.99 49.95
CA ALA A 560 -29.78 6.43 50.20
C ALA A 560 -28.94 6.81 51.44
N ALA A 561 -29.25 6.19 52.58
CA ALA A 561 -28.50 6.41 53.82
C ALA A 561 -27.01 6.08 53.71
N GLY A 562 -26.71 5.00 52.95
CA GLY A 562 -25.30 4.61 52.66
C GLY A 562 -24.55 5.65 51.84
N LEU A 563 -25.16 6.22 50.81
CA LEU A 563 -24.57 7.30 49.99
C LEU A 563 -24.29 8.57 50.78
N VAL A 564 -25.26 9.00 51.59
CA VAL A 564 -25.08 10.16 52.49
C VAL A 564 -23.89 9.94 53.42
N LYS A 565 -23.79 8.74 54.00
CA LYS A 565 -22.68 8.39 54.90
C LYS A 565 -21.32 8.28 54.22
N ALA A 566 -21.26 7.68 53.01
CA ALA A 566 -20.00 7.39 52.32
C ALA A 566 -19.44 8.62 51.58
N LEU A 567 -20.31 9.43 50.96
CA LEU A 567 -19.91 10.51 50.05
C LEU A 567 -20.31 11.90 50.53
N GLY A 568 -21.09 12.03 51.61
CA GLY A 568 -21.55 13.33 52.13
C GLY A 568 -22.54 14.05 51.21
N VAL A 569 -23.16 13.33 50.27
CA VAL A 569 -24.15 13.89 49.31
C VAL A 569 -25.51 14.09 49.93
N LYS A 570 -26.38 14.92 49.31
CA LYS A 570 -27.79 15.09 49.66
C LYS A 570 -28.68 14.27 48.73
N ILE A 571 -29.76 13.70 49.30
CA ILE A 571 -30.72 12.89 48.54
C ILE A 571 -32.09 13.50 48.65
#